data_da575ee5da1c2a3b195e46f93cc33851
#
_entry.id   da575ee5da1c2a3b195e46f93cc33851
#
_cell.length_a   1.000
_cell.length_b   1.000
_cell.length_c   1.000
_cell.angle_alpha   90.00
_cell.angle_beta   90.00
_cell.angle_gamma   90.00
#
_symmetry.space_group_name_H-M   'P 1'
#
loop_
_entity.id
_entity.type
_entity.pdbx_description
1 polymer ?
#
loop_
_entity_poly.entity_id
_entity_poly.type
_entity_poly.pdbx_seq_one_letter_code
_entity_poly.pdbx_strand_id
1 'polypeptide(L)'
;MSTDLVRFIADLSNRWRSRFSPSRPEHLRLGARGEKLACRFLRRSGYKVLYRNFRGRSGGEIDIVCRDKDTLVFVEVKTRTREDFGRPFDAIDRSKQKRIARGGLAWLRLLDDPDILFRFDVVEVIIVEDAQPRFELLRNAFALPEPYIY
;
A
#
# COMPACT_ATOMS: atom_id res chain seq x y z
N MET A 1 5.01 -0.11 -21.12
CA MET A 1 4.70 0.86 -20.05
C MET A 1 5.08 2.24 -20.55
N SER A 2 4.09 3.12 -20.68
CA SER A 2 4.27 4.43 -21.29
C SER A 2 5.29 5.29 -20.51
N THR A 3 6.08 6.08 -21.24
CA THR A 3 7.01 7.09 -20.71
C THR A 3 6.31 8.08 -19.78
N ASP A 4 4.99 8.26 -19.93
CA ASP A 4 4.15 9.16 -19.15
C ASP A 4 3.96 8.69 -17.70
N LEU A 5 3.91 7.38 -17.46
CA LEU A 5 3.83 6.83 -16.09
C LEU A 5 5.10 7.13 -15.29
N VAL A 6 6.27 7.05 -15.93
CA VAL A 6 7.55 7.35 -15.29
C VAL A 6 7.66 8.84 -14.96
N ARG A 7 7.21 9.72 -15.87
CA ARG A 7 7.16 11.18 -15.65
C ARG A 7 6.17 11.54 -14.53
N PHE A 8 4.98 10.94 -14.53
CA PHE A 8 3.96 11.14 -13.51
C PHE A 8 4.46 10.75 -12.11
N ILE A 9 5.13 9.59 -11.99
CA ILE A 9 5.71 9.13 -10.72
C ILE A 9 6.83 10.06 -10.26
N ALA A 10 7.66 10.58 -11.17
CA ALA A 10 8.74 11.52 -10.85
C ALA A 10 8.22 12.87 -10.36
N ASP A 11 7.14 13.37 -10.94
CA ASP A 11 6.53 14.66 -10.57
C ASP A 11 5.84 14.58 -9.18
N LEU A 12 5.20 13.46 -8.88
CA LEU A 12 4.63 13.19 -7.56
C LEU A 12 5.71 13.04 -6.47
N SER A 13 6.88 12.47 -6.79
CA SER A 13 7.95 12.26 -5.81
C SER A 13 8.61 13.56 -5.33
N ASN A 14 8.62 14.62 -6.16
CA ASN A 14 9.20 15.92 -5.82
C ASN A 14 8.36 16.73 -4.81
N ARG A 15 7.08 16.44 -4.66
CA ARG A 15 6.20 17.12 -3.68
C ARG A 15 6.36 16.62 -2.23
N TRP A 16 7.25 15.66 -1.97
CA TRP A 16 7.26 14.89 -0.70
C TRP A 16 8.37 15.22 0.29
N ARG A 17 9.23 16.20 0.01
CA ARG A 17 10.42 16.45 0.85
C ARG A 17 10.22 17.15 2.19
N SER A 18 9.00 17.48 2.63
CA SER A 18 8.83 18.32 3.82
C SER A 18 7.85 17.82 4.88
N ARG A 19 8.02 16.62 5.42
CA ARG A 19 7.27 16.19 6.63
C ARG A 19 8.04 15.22 7.53
N PHE A 20 9.24 15.57 7.91
CA PHE A 20 9.86 14.96 9.09
C PHE A 20 9.78 15.95 10.25
N SER A 21 8.76 15.80 11.10
CA SER A 21 8.70 16.44 12.40
C SER A 21 9.07 15.44 13.49
N PRO A 22 9.95 15.78 14.44
CA PRO A 22 10.47 14.84 15.46
C PRO A 22 9.45 14.39 16.52
N SER A 23 8.24 14.93 16.53
CA SER A 23 7.25 14.75 17.61
C SER A 23 6.03 13.89 17.23
N ARG A 24 6.17 12.95 16.27
CA ARG A 24 5.04 12.08 15.91
C ARG A 24 4.74 11.08 17.03
N PRO A 25 3.45 10.85 17.37
CA PRO A 25 3.02 9.81 18.29
C PRO A 25 3.62 8.44 17.94
N GLU A 26 3.89 7.62 18.94
CA GLU A 26 4.61 6.34 18.78
C GLU A 26 3.95 5.41 17.76
N HIS A 27 2.61 5.29 17.79
CA HIS A 27 1.87 4.48 16.83
C HIS A 27 2.05 4.93 15.37
N LEU A 28 2.20 6.24 15.12
CA LEU A 28 2.48 6.76 13.77
C LEU A 28 3.92 6.49 13.33
N ARG A 29 4.87 6.46 14.28
CA ARG A 29 6.25 6.08 14.02
C ARG A 29 6.36 4.60 13.69
N LEU A 30 5.61 3.77 14.42
CA LEU A 30 5.54 2.34 14.20
C LEU A 30 4.94 2.01 12.82
N GLY A 31 3.82 2.65 12.45
CA GLY A 31 3.22 2.51 11.12
C GLY A 31 4.19 2.88 10.01
N ALA A 32 4.85 4.04 10.10
CA ALA A 32 5.86 4.46 9.12
C ALA A 32 7.06 3.50 9.02
N ARG A 33 7.49 2.91 10.16
CA ARG A 33 8.51 1.87 10.18
C ARG A 33 8.04 0.62 9.45
N GLY A 34 6.81 0.17 9.73
CA GLY A 34 6.19 -0.98 9.08
C GLY A 34 6.10 -0.81 7.57
N GLU A 35 5.62 0.33 7.08
CA GLU A 35 5.56 0.63 5.65
C GLU A 35 6.95 0.61 4.99
N LYS A 36 7.98 1.15 5.65
CA LYS A 36 9.36 1.09 5.15
C LYS A 36 9.87 -0.34 5.04
N LEU A 37 9.58 -1.17 6.04
CA LEU A 37 9.93 -2.58 6.04
C LEU A 37 9.17 -3.36 4.98
N ALA A 38 7.86 -3.12 4.84
CA ALA A 38 7.02 -3.72 3.80
C ALA A 38 7.55 -3.40 2.38
N CYS A 39 7.97 -2.16 2.12
CA CYS A 39 8.59 -1.81 0.84
C CYS A 39 9.85 -2.62 0.53
N ARG A 40 10.70 -2.85 1.54
CA ARG A 40 11.92 -3.67 1.36
C ARG A 40 11.58 -5.12 1.10
N PHE A 41 10.62 -5.66 1.85
CA PHE A 41 10.12 -7.01 1.68
C PHE A 41 9.54 -7.22 0.27
N LEU A 42 8.65 -6.34 -0.19
CA LEU A 42 8.04 -6.41 -1.52
C LEU A 42 9.09 -6.38 -2.63
N ARG A 43 10.09 -5.49 -2.55
CA ARG A 43 11.20 -5.45 -3.53
C ARG A 43 11.98 -6.76 -3.57
N ARG A 44 12.27 -7.36 -2.42
CA ARG A 44 12.95 -8.67 -2.33
C ARG A 44 12.08 -9.81 -2.87
N SER A 45 10.75 -9.66 -2.79
CA SER A 45 9.77 -10.60 -3.36
C SER A 45 9.49 -10.39 -4.85
N GLY A 46 10.25 -9.50 -5.52
CA GLY A 46 10.15 -9.27 -6.96
C GLY A 46 9.17 -8.18 -7.38
N TYR A 47 8.52 -7.48 -6.43
CA TYR A 47 7.64 -6.37 -6.77
C TYR A 47 8.44 -5.09 -7.09
N LYS A 48 8.00 -4.36 -8.09
CA LYS A 48 8.49 -3.01 -8.35
C LYS A 48 7.63 -2.00 -7.59
N VAL A 49 8.17 -1.41 -6.53
CA VAL A 49 7.50 -0.34 -5.77
C VAL A 49 7.50 0.93 -6.60
N LEU A 50 6.32 1.45 -6.92
CA LEU A 50 6.10 2.63 -7.76
C LEU A 50 5.87 3.89 -6.93
N TYR A 51 5.05 3.81 -5.88
CA TYR A 51 4.66 4.95 -5.06
C TYR A 51 4.34 4.54 -3.61
N ARG A 52 4.38 5.50 -2.70
CA ARG A 52 4.05 5.28 -1.28
C ARG A 52 3.12 6.36 -0.78
N ASN A 53 2.20 5.97 0.10
CA ASN A 53 1.27 6.87 0.78
C ASN A 53 0.48 7.75 -0.20
N PHE A 54 -0.13 7.13 -1.20
CA PHE A 54 -0.98 7.83 -2.15
C PHE A 54 -2.30 8.22 -1.48
N ARG A 55 -2.74 9.45 -1.75
CA ARG A 55 -4.05 9.96 -1.31
C ARG A 55 -4.79 10.56 -2.49
N GLY A 56 -5.97 10.00 -2.78
CA GLY A 56 -6.86 10.50 -3.81
C GLY A 56 -7.55 11.82 -3.39
N ARG A 57 -7.85 12.68 -4.37
CA ARG A 57 -8.53 13.97 -4.12
C ARG A 57 -9.92 13.81 -3.49
N SER A 58 -10.66 12.79 -3.88
CA SER A 58 -12.01 12.45 -3.36
C SER A 58 -11.97 11.52 -2.14
N GLY A 59 -10.88 11.48 -1.42
CA GLY A 59 -10.61 10.56 -0.34
C GLY A 59 -10.03 9.24 -0.85
N GLY A 60 -9.81 8.31 0.07
CA GLY A 60 -9.09 7.06 -0.22
C GLY A 60 -7.59 7.21 -0.10
N GLU A 61 -6.94 6.16 0.31
CA GLU A 61 -5.49 6.09 0.52
C GLU A 61 -4.97 4.70 0.20
N ILE A 62 -3.73 4.66 -0.29
CA ILE A 62 -2.97 3.43 -0.55
C ILE A 62 -1.61 3.59 0.11
N ASP A 63 -1.21 2.63 0.92
CA ASP A 63 0.10 2.68 1.58
C ASP A 63 1.24 2.49 0.58
N ILE A 64 1.12 1.50 -0.31
CA ILE A 64 2.15 1.24 -1.33
C ILE A 64 1.47 0.87 -2.65
N VAL A 65 1.90 1.50 -3.74
CA VAL A 65 1.54 1.11 -5.10
C VAL A 65 2.73 0.38 -5.71
N CYS A 66 2.49 -0.84 -6.19
CA CYS A 66 3.49 -1.71 -6.76
C CYS A 66 3.10 -2.21 -8.15
N ARG A 67 4.06 -2.81 -8.83
CA ARG A 67 3.83 -3.65 -10.01
C ARG A 67 4.43 -5.05 -9.75
N ASP A 68 3.62 -6.08 -10.01
CA ASP A 68 4.03 -7.48 -10.03
C ASP A 68 3.83 -7.99 -11.47
N LYS A 69 4.92 -8.13 -12.23
CA LYS A 69 4.89 -8.38 -13.68
C LYS A 69 4.03 -7.35 -14.40
N ASP A 70 2.90 -7.76 -14.96
CA ASP A 70 1.97 -6.91 -15.72
C ASP A 70 0.76 -6.44 -14.88
N THR A 71 0.71 -6.79 -13.61
CA THR A 71 -0.38 -6.44 -12.70
C THR A 71 0.01 -5.27 -11.81
N LEU A 72 -0.83 -4.25 -11.75
CA LEU A 72 -0.75 -3.17 -10.77
C LEU A 72 -1.27 -3.67 -9.43
N VAL A 73 -0.55 -3.39 -8.35
CA VAL A 73 -0.88 -3.91 -7.02
C VAL A 73 -1.00 -2.77 -6.03
N PHE A 74 -2.17 -2.65 -5.42
CA PHE A 74 -2.43 -1.73 -4.33
C PHE A 74 -2.27 -2.47 -3.01
N VAL A 75 -1.28 -2.06 -2.22
CA VAL A 75 -0.89 -2.77 -1.00
C VAL A 75 -1.28 -1.96 0.23
N GLU A 76 -2.01 -2.58 1.13
CA GLU A 76 -2.25 -2.13 2.49
C GLU A 76 -1.21 -2.75 3.42
N VAL A 77 -0.65 -1.96 4.34
CA VAL A 77 0.34 -2.43 5.32
C VAL A 77 -0.26 -2.44 6.71
N LYS A 78 -0.28 -3.61 7.33
CA LYS A 78 -0.64 -3.77 8.76
C LYS A 78 0.60 -4.00 9.58
N THR A 79 0.88 -3.13 10.55
CA THR A 79 1.99 -3.29 11.47
C THR A 79 1.48 -3.73 12.84
N ARG A 80 2.07 -4.80 13.37
CA ARG A 80 1.77 -5.34 14.70
C ARG A 80 3.04 -5.41 15.55
N THR A 81 2.91 -5.24 16.85
CA THR A 81 4.02 -5.34 17.83
C THR A 81 3.93 -6.59 18.68
N ARG A 82 2.87 -7.38 18.53
CA ARG A 82 2.65 -8.64 19.27
C ARG A 82 2.28 -9.73 18.27
N GLU A 83 2.66 -10.94 18.62
CA GLU A 83 2.11 -12.15 18.03
C GLU A 83 0.74 -12.41 18.68
N ASP A 84 -0.22 -11.56 18.36
CA ASP A 84 -1.60 -11.87 18.75
C ASP A 84 -2.00 -13.11 17.96
N PHE A 85 -2.37 -14.17 18.67
CA PHE A 85 -2.83 -15.45 18.13
C PHE A 85 -4.19 -15.34 17.41
N GLY A 86 -4.49 -14.18 16.80
CA GLY A 86 -5.58 -13.99 15.85
C GLY A 86 -5.14 -14.45 14.48
N ARG A 87 -6.11 -14.74 13.59
CA ARG A 87 -5.79 -15.03 12.19
C ARG A 87 -4.98 -13.87 11.64
N PRO A 88 -3.85 -14.12 10.93
CA PRO A 88 -2.94 -13.08 10.40
C PRO A 88 -3.64 -11.97 9.64
N PHE A 89 -4.81 -12.25 9.12
CA PHE A 89 -5.60 -11.37 8.28
C PHE A 89 -7.02 -11.20 8.82
N ASP A 90 -7.15 -10.97 10.13
CA ASP A 90 -8.45 -10.50 10.63
C ASP A 90 -8.86 -9.28 9.83
N ALA A 91 -9.82 -9.54 9.00
CA ALA A 91 -10.21 -8.88 7.79
C ALA A 91 -10.03 -7.35 7.87
N ILE A 92 -9.40 -6.80 6.84
CA ILE A 92 -9.62 -5.39 6.55
C ILE A 92 -11.13 -5.21 6.48
N ASP A 93 -11.69 -4.47 7.43
CA ASP A 93 -13.13 -4.25 7.48
C ASP A 93 -13.63 -3.59 6.18
N ARG A 94 -14.93 -3.71 5.92
CA ARG A 94 -15.53 -3.18 4.69
C ARG A 94 -15.31 -1.67 4.51
N SER A 95 -15.25 -0.90 5.59
CA SER A 95 -14.99 0.54 5.54
C SER A 95 -13.57 0.82 5.04
N LYS A 96 -12.60 0.08 5.55
CA LYS A 96 -11.21 0.16 5.11
C LYS A 96 -11.04 -0.32 3.67
N GLN A 97 -11.69 -1.43 3.27
CA GLN A 97 -11.69 -1.90 1.87
C GLN A 97 -12.20 -0.82 0.91
N LYS A 98 -13.32 -0.16 1.26
CA LYS A 98 -13.86 0.97 0.46
C LYS A 98 -12.89 2.14 0.38
N ARG A 99 -12.17 2.44 1.46
CA ARG A 99 -11.16 3.52 1.47
C ARG A 99 -9.98 3.20 0.57
N ILE A 100 -9.47 1.97 0.64
CA ILE A 100 -8.39 1.48 -0.24
C ILE A 100 -8.87 1.45 -1.70
N ALA A 101 -10.07 0.93 -1.97
CA ALA A 101 -10.65 0.88 -3.31
C ALA A 101 -10.78 2.28 -3.93
N ARG A 102 -11.26 3.27 -3.18
CA ARG A 102 -11.30 4.67 -3.66
C ARG A 102 -9.92 5.20 -4.01
N GLY A 103 -8.90 4.87 -3.20
CA GLY A 103 -7.51 5.22 -3.49
C GLY A 103 -7.01 4.57 -4.77
N GLY A 104 -7.26 3.26 -4.94
CA GLY A 104 -6.90 2.51 -6.14
C GLY A 104 -7.57 3.06 -7.41
N LEU A 105 -8.88 3.30 -7.36
CA LEU A 105 -9.63 3.90 -8.49
C LEU A 105 -9.14 5.32 -8.82
N ALA A 106 -8.81 6.12 -7.80
CA ALA A 106 -8.22 7.44 -8.03
C ALA A 106 -6.86 7.34 -8.73
N TRP A 107 -6.04 6.35 -8.38
CA TRP A 107 -4.78 6.07 -9.06
C TRP A 107 -5.00 5.62 -10.52
N LEU A 108 -5.91 4.66 -10.74
CA LEU A 108 -6.21 4.14 -12.09
C LEU A 108 -6.68 5.24 -13.05
N ARG A 109 -7.50 6.18 -12.58
CA ARG A 109 -7.93 7.34 -13.38
C ARG A 109 -6.78 8.25 -13.83
N LEU A 110 -5.65 8.24 -13.12
CA LEU A 110 -4.47 9.03 -13.50
C LEU A 110 -3.63 8.34 -14.58
N LEU A 111 -3.81 7.03 -14.77
CA LEU A 111 -3.05 6.26 -15.75
C LEU A 111 -3.64 6.33 -17.15
N ASP A 112 -4.93 6.65 -17.26
CA ASP A 112 -5.67 6.67 -18.53
C ASP A 112 -5.50 5.37 -19.37
N ASP A 113 -5.44 4.23 -18.66
CA ASP A 113 -5.28 2.90 -19.24
C ASP A 113 -6.42 2.00 -18.73
N PRO A 114 -7.50 1.81 -19.52
CA PRO A 114 -8.69 1.08 -19.08
C PRO A 114 -8.46 -0.44 -18.96
N ASP A 115 -7.43 -0.97 -19.61
CA ASP A 115 -7.20 -2.42 -19.69
C ASP A 115 -6.17 -2.91 -18.68
N ILE A 116 -5.73 -2.04 -17.76
CA ILE A 116 -4.72 -2.40 -16.77
C ILE A 116 -5.24 -3.42 -15.75
N LEU A 117 -4.56 -4.54 -15.63
CA LEU A 117 -4.85 -5.52 -14.58
C LEU A 117 -4.42 -4.98 -13.23
N PHE A 118 -5.28 -5.10 -12.22
CA PHE A 118 -4.95 -4.69 -10.87
C PHE A 118 -5.51 -5.64 -9.81
N ARG A 119 -4.95 -5.58 -8.60
CA ARG A 119 -5.44 -6.30 -7.42
C ARG A 119 -5.08 -5.55 -6.13
N PHE A 120 -5.70 -5.99 -5.04
CA PHE A 120 -5.42 -5.49 -3.69
C PHE A 120 -4.72 -6.57 -2.87
N ASP A 121 -3.51 -6.26 -2.39
CA ASP A 121 -2.72 -7.14 -1.54
C ASP A 121 -2.61 -6.53 -0.12
N VAL A 122 -2.34 -7.38 0.86
CA VAL A 122 -2.06 -6.97 2.24
C VAL A 122 -0.71 -7.50 2.66
N VAL A 123 0.11 -6.63 3.24
CA VAL A 123 1.36 -7.03 3.92
C VAL A 123 1.20 -6.80 5.41
N GLU A 124 1.26 -7.87 6.17
CA GLU A 124 1.40 -7.78 7.62
C GLU A 124 2.88 -7.76 8.00
N VAL A 125 3.26 -6.77 8.82
CA VAL A 125 4.62 -6.60 9.34
C VAL A 125 4.56 -6.77 10.86
N ILE A 126 5.17 -7.83 11.36
CA ILE A 126 5.23 -8.13 12.79
C ILE A 126 6.59 -7.70 13.33
N ILE A 127 6.57 -6.70 14.19
CA ILE A 127 7.78 -6.11 14.78
C ILE A 127 7.77 -6.43 16.29
N VAL A 128 8.60 -7.38 16.69
CA VAL A 128 8.80 -7.73 18.10
C VAL A 128 10.14 -7.18 18.55
N GLU A 129 10.24 -6.74 19.79
CA GLU A 129 11.48 -6.28 20.39
C GLU A 129 12.52 -7.41 20.39
N ASP A 130 13.77 -7.08 20.09
CA ASP A 130 14.90 -8.00 20.01
C ASP A 130 14.77 -9.17 19.01
N ALA A 131 13.79 -9.09 18.07
CA ALA A 131 13.60 -10.07 17.03
C ALA A 131 13.66 -9.46 15.62
N GLN A 132 13.97 -10.29 14.63
CA GLN A 132 13.88 -9.88 13.24
C GLN A 132 12.40 -9.70 12.86
N PRO A 133 12.05 -8.64 12.10
CA PRO A 133 10.70 -8.46 11.62
C PRO A 133 10.24 -9.63 10.76
N ARG A 134 9.01 -10.10 10.99
CA ARG A 134 8.35 -11.11 10.16
C ARG A 134 7.35 -10.47 9.22
N PHE A 135 7.14 -11.10 8.08
CA PHE A 135 6.28 -10.58 7.02
C PHE A 135 5.34 -11.67 6.55
N GLU A 136 4.07 -11.31 6.39
CA GLU A 136 3.09 -12.14 5.73
C GLU A 136 2.45 -11.35 4.58
N LEU A 137 2.33 -12.00 3.41
CA LEU A 137 1.76 -11.40 2.21
C LEU A 137 0.50 -12.15 1.81
N LEU A 138 -0.64 -11.48 1.90
CA LEU A 138 -1.90 -11.96 1.34
C LEU A 138 -2.13 -11.29 -0.02
N ARG A 139 -1.98 -12.07 -1.08
CA ARG A 139 -2.28 -11.62 -2.45
C ARG A 139 -3.76 -11.69 -2.71
N ASN A 140 -4.28 -10.73 -3.47
CA ASN A 140 -5.68 -10.63 -3.83
C ASN A 140 -6.61 -10.74 -2.61
N ALA A 141 -6.32 -9.93 -1.59
CA ALA A 141 -6.93 -9.99 -0.27
C ALA A 141 -8.44 -9.71 -0.29
N PHE A 142 -8.90 -8.90 -1.23
CA PHE A 142 -10.31 -8.61 -1.46
C PHE A 142 -10.54 -8.13 -2.90
N ALA A 143 -11.76 -8.34 -3.39
CA ALA A 143 -12.20 -7.80 -4.67
C ALA A 143 -12.66 -6.34 -4.51
N LEU A 144 -12.82 -5.63 -5.62
CA LEU A 144 -13.38 -4.29 -5.62
C LEU A 144 -14.77 -4.31 -4.96
N PRO A 145 -14.98 -3.61 -3.83
CA PRO A 145 -16.23 -3.68 -3.10
C PRO A 145 -17.33 -2.89 -3.79
N GLU A 146 -18.58 -3.38 -3.70
CA GLU A 146 -19.72 -2.59 -4.16
C GLU A 146 -19.82 -1.23 -3.43
N PRO A 147 -20.28 -0.16 -4.13
CA PRO A 147 -20.78 -0.10 -5.51
C PRO A 147 -19.70 0.22 -6.57
N TYR A 148 -18.45 0.03 -6.27
CA TYR A 148 -17.36 0.38 -7.18
C TYR A 148 -17.26 -0.62 -8.33
N ILE A 149 -17.20 -0.11 -9.55
CA ILE A 149 -16.93 -0.83 -10.78
C ILE A 149 -15.78 -0.16 -11.52
N TYR A 150 -15.01 -0.96 -12.26
CA TYR A 150 -13.92 -0.51 -13.09
C TYR A 150 -13.99 -1.22 -14.44
#